data_23ddda18cc732953eee2cf5149b1968f
#
_entry.id   23ddda18cc732953eee2cf5149b1968f
#
_cell.length_a   1.000
_cell.length_b   1.000
_cell.length_c   1.000
_cell.angle_alpha   90.00
_cell.angle_beta   90.00
_cell.angle_gamma   90.00
#
_symmetry.space_group_name_H-M   'P 1'
#
loop_
_entity.id
_entity.type
_entity.pdbx_description
1 polymer ?
#
loop_
_entity_poly.entity_id
_entity_poly.type
_entity_poly.pdbx_seq_one_letter_code
_entity_poly.pdbx_strand_id
1 'polypeptide(L)'
;MKTRRTLALGLSAVMAVSVLSGCGSSSSSTTADTKGESNASAESSTEPVVLHWWGSFAENMGPEQVCEAFNKIDPNLQVEYTRYVNDDAGNTKLDMTLMSDDSIDVFLNMNDVLLMKRIENGYMYPLDELFEGAGFSLEDDYDENIKQKEINGHYYSLPAKRITSTILYNQQMFDDAGIPYPSDDWTYDEFIDTARKLTKGEGNDKVYGWFFPGYDAGQPALRMIESKLGLDWMYAPDGKSAAIDTEDVKDLTEKYLQRVEEGIEPSYVDVTTQKMEPANMLLTGKAAMVFGDWVVRNVKDTDNYPHDFKVGFARMPRLSADQENNYTTSYSDDLSINSKSQHPQEAMKFIKWYLEEGIMLRHMQESQRARNMMQIKWLL
;
A
#
# COMPACT_ATOMS: atom_id res chain seq x y z
N MET A 1 -8.04 -56.92 6.40
CA MET A 1 -8.45 -57.51 5.12
C MET A 1 -7.98 -56.57 4.04
N LYS A 2 -6.82 -56.86 3.46
CA LYS A 2 -6.58 -57.38 2.06
C LYS A 2 -7.11 -56.39 1.01
N THR A 3 -6.21 -55.58 0.51
CA THR A 3 -5.52 -55.60 -0.80
C THR A 3 -6.37 -55.25 -2.03
N ARG A 4 -5.97 -54.21 -2.77
CA ARG A 4 -5.41 -54.41 -4.12
C ARG A 4 -4.79 -53.11 -4.67
N ARG A 5 -3.51 -53.24 -4.97
CA ARG A 5 -2.74 -52.42 -5.91
C ARG A 5 -3.17 -52.72 -7.33
N THR A 6 -3.17 -51.74 -8.21
CA THR A 6 -2.85 -51.98 -9.61
C THR A 6 -2.06 -50.81 -10.18
N LEU A 7 -0.86 -51.14 -10.63
CA LEU A 7 0.03 -50.38 -11.50
C LEU A 7 -0.60 -50.24 -12.89
N ALA A 8 -0.29 -49.15 -13.56
CA ALA A 8 -0.14 -49.14 -15.01
C ALA A 8 1.02 -48.19 -15.36
N LEU A 9 2.08 -48.82 -15.86
CA LEU A 9 3.24 -48.26 -16.54
C LEU A 9 2.93 -48.06 -18.05
N GLY A 10 3.67 -47.11 -18.64
CA GLY A 10 4.03 -47.12 -20.06
C GLY A 10 3.33 -46.07 -20.89
N LEU A 11 3.99 -45.14 -21.54
CA LEU A 11 4.88 -45.34 -22.68
C LEU A 11 5.67 -44.08 -23.00
N SER A 12 6.96 -44.24 -23.15
CA SER A 12 7.91 -43.30 -23.78
C SER A 12 7.85 -43.40 -25.30
N ALA A 13 8.06 -42.32 -26.04
CA ALA A 13 8.68 -42.25 -27.36
C ALA A 13 8.84 -40.78 -27.72
N VAL A 14 10.01 -40.16 -27.66
CA VAL A 14 11.09 -40.11 -28.65
C VAL A 14 10.62 -39.78 -30.08
N MET A 15 10.98 -38.54 -30.51
CA MET A 15 11.47 -38.28 -31.85
C MET A 15 12.27 -36.95 -31.85
N ALA A 16 13.57 -37.13 -31.93
CA ALA A 16 14.53 -36.18 -32.42
C ALA A 16 14.70 -36.40 -33.92
N VAL A 17 15.44 -35.52 -34.57
CA VAL A 17 16.05 -35.56 -35.92
C VAL A 17 15.56 -34.41 -36.78
N SER A 18 16.37 -33.37 -36.86
CA SER A 18 17.42 -32.98 -37.82
C SER A 18 16.82 -32.31 -39.06
N VAL A 19 17.46 -31.25 -39.62
CA VAL A 19 18.64 -31.36 -40.45
C VAL A 19 19.23 -29.96 -40.70
N LEU A 20 20.54 -29.87 -40.60
CA LEU A 20 21.40 -28.86 -41.20
C LEU A 20 21.38 -28.97 -42.70
N SER A 21 21.54 -27.86 -43.40
CA SER A 21 22.30 -27.62 -44.63
C SER A 21 21.91 -26.23 -45.16
N GLY A 22 22.78 -25.40 -45.69
CA GLY A 22 24.09 -25.63 -46.15
C GLY A 22 24.76 -24.31 -46.54
N CYS A 23 26.04 -24.34 -46.54
CA CYS A 23 26.97 -23.36 -47.03
C CYS A 23 26.80 -23.04 -48.52
N GLY A 24 27.20 -21.81 -48.87
CA GLY A 24 27.39 -21.45 -50.26
C GLY A 24 28.22 -20.18 -50.37
N SER A 25 29.48 -20.36 -50.66
CA SER A 25 30.58 -19.41 -50.74
C SER A 25 30.59 -18.53 -52.00
N SER A 26 31.39 -17.49 -51.86
CA SER A 26 32.41 -16.90 -52.79
C SER A 26 31.97 -15.76 -53.65
N SER A 27 32.54 -14.69 -53.38
CA SER A 27 33.73 -13.98 -53.94
C SER A 27 33.49 -13.05 -55.09
N SER A 28 34.11 -11.94 -54.92
CA SER A 28 34.97 -11.12 -55.75
C SER A 28 34.45 -9.75 -56.20
N SER A 29 35.05 -8.77 -55.57
CA SER A 29 35.74 -7.59 -56.12
C SER A 29 35.16 -6.89 -57.35
N THR A 30 34.91 -5.59 -57.26
CA THR A 30 35.77 -4.59 -57.90
C THR A 30 35.28 -3.14 -57.56
N THR A 31 36.25 -2.30 -57.31
CA THR A 31 36.28 -0.84 -57.15
C THR A 31 35.52 -0.05 -58.19
N ALA A 32 34.87 1.04 -57.78
CA ALA A 32 35.00 2.37 -58.43
C ALA A 32 34.32 3.45 -57.52
N ASP A 33 35.10 4.49 -57.29
CA ASP A 33 34.75 5.78 -56.72
C ASP A 33 33.54 6.45 -57.37
N THR A 34 32.67 7.05 -56.52
CA THR A 34 32.11 8.38 -56.85
C THR A 34 31.66 9.05 -55.54
N LYS A 35 32.24 10.23 -55.29
CA LYS A 35 31.81 11.21 -54.28
C LYS A 35 30.36 11.65 -54.55
N GLY A 36 29.57 11.65 -53.49
CA GLY A 36 28.31 12.31 -53.43
C GLY A 36 28.04 12.60 -51.95
N GLU A 37 28.35 13.80 -51.51
CA GLU A 37 27.88 14.34 -50.23
C GLU A 37 26.36 14.37 -50.26
N SER A 38 25.77 13.56 -49.43
CA SER A 38 24.36 13.69 -49.01
C SER A 38 24.37 13.66 -47.49
N ASN A 39 24.26 14.84 -46.90
CA ASN A 39 23.90 15.04 -45.52
C ASN A 39 22.49 14.49 -45.35
N ALA A 40 22.37 13.22 -45.04
CA ALA A 40 21.20 12.65 -44.41
C ALA A 40 21.52 12.58 -42.92
N SER A 41 20.97 13.50 -42.15
CA SER A 41 20.80 13.33 -40.71
C SER A 41 20.13 11.98 -40.52
N ALA A 42 20.89 10.99 -40.05
CA ALA A 42 20.36 9.76 -39.52
C ALA A 42 19.55 10.16 -38.28
N GLU A 43 18.24 10.27 -38.41
CA GLU A 43 17.34 10.11 -37.30
C GLU A 43 17.55 8.67 -36.81
N SER A 44 18.33 8.55 -35.74
CA SER A 44 18.42 7.34 -34.96
C SER A 44 17.03 7.11 -34.38
N SER A 45 16.21 6.31 -35.02
CA SER A 45 15.01 5.76 -34.43
C SER A 45 15.45 4.68 -33.42
N THR A 46 15.92 5.12 -32.26
CA THR A 46 16.00 4.24 -31.09
C THR A 46 14.57 3.94 -30.70
N GLU A 47 14.20 2.66 -30.59
CA GLU A 47 12.92 2.27 -30.02
C GLU A 47 12.80 2.91 -28.63
N PRO A 48 11.61 3.35 -28.24
CA PRO A 48 11.41 3.97 -26.93
C PRO A 48 11.75 2.96 -25.82
N VAL A 49 12.37 3.44 -24.74
CA VAL A 49 12.52 2.68 -23.51
C VAL A 49 11.13 2.52 -22.89
N VAL A 50 10.73 1.29 -22.60
CA VAL A 50 9.46 0.97 -21.94
C VAL A 50 9.75 0.50 -20.53
N LEU A 51 9.32 1.25 -19.52
CA LEU A 51 9.40 0.88 -18.12
C LEU A 51 8.17 0.08 -17.71
N HIS A 52 8.39 -1.01 -17.01
CA HIS A 52 7.34 -1.84 -16.45
C HIS A 52 7.12 -1.48 -14.96
N TRP A 53 6.00 -0.81 -14.70
CA TRP A 53 5.60 -0.42 -13.35
C TRP A 53 4.59 -1.41 -12.77
N TRP A 54 4.98 -2.12 -11.69
CA TRP A 54 4.11 -3.04 -10.98
C TRP A 54 3.56 -2.41 -9.70
N GLY A 55 2.23 -2.44 -9.53
CA GLY A 55 1.57 -1.89 -8.35
C GLY A 55 0.29 -2.63 -7.99
N SER A 56 -0.32 -2.26 -6.86
CA SER A 56 -1.56 -2.88 -6.39
C SER A 56 -2.80 -2.01 -6.62
N PHE A 57 -2.65 -0.91 -7.35
CA PHE A 57 -3.78 -0.03 -7.65
C PHE A 57 -4.76 -0.70 -8.60
N ALA A 58 -6.04 -0.68 -8.24
CA ALA A 58 -7.08 -1.15 -9.14
C ALA A 58 -7.26 -0.15 -10.30
N GLU A 59 -7.81 -0.61 -11.40
CA GLU A 59 -8.06 0.19 -12.61
C GLU A 59 -8.78 1.52 -12.32
N ASN A 60 -9.79 1.46 -11.44
CA ASN A 60 -10.54 2.65 -11.01
C ASN A 60 -9.76 3.63 -10.12
N MET A 61 -8.54 3.29 -9.75
CA MET A 61 -7.63 4.16 -8.97
C MET A 61 -6.66 4.96 -9.86
N GLY A 62 -6.80 4.88 -11.18
CA GLY A 62 -6.15 5.74 -12.16
C GLY A 62 -4.70 5.44 -12.54
N PRO A 63 -4.17 4.21 -12.42
CA PRO A 63 -2.79 3.94 -12.82
C PRO A 63 -2.57 4.09 -14.34
N GLU A 64 -3.56 3.74 -15.16
CA GLU A 64 -3.49 3.90 -16.62
C GLU A 64 -3.39 5.36 -17.04
N GLN A 65 -4.13 6.26 -16.37
CA GLN A 65 -4.07 7.69 -16.64
C GLN A 65 -2.74 8.31 -16.24
N VAL A 66 -2.09 7.77 -15.22
CA VAL A 66 -0.71 8.15 -14.87
C VAL A 66 0.22 7.77 -16.01
N CYS A 67 0.14 6.53 -16.52
CA CYS A 67 0.94 6.09 -17.65
C CYS A 67 0.67 6.94 -18.90
N GLU A 68 -0.60 7.17 -19.25
CA GLU A 68 -0.97 8.01 -20.39
C GLU A 68 -0.44 9.45 -20.30
N ALA A 69 -0.44 10.02 -19.08
CA ALA A 69 0.06 11.38 -18.86
C ALA A 69 1.58 11.43 -18.99
N PHE A 70 2.30 10.48 -18.37
CA PHE A 70 3.75 10.40 -18.47
C PHE A 70 4.21 10.15 -19.90
N ASN A 71 3.60 9.22 -20.59
CA ASN A 71 3.94 8.83 -21.96
C ASN A 71 3.78 9.97 -23.01
N LYS A 72 3.06 11.05 -22.64
CA LYS A 72 2.95 12.26 -23.47
C LYS A 72 4.10 13.24 -23.27
N ILE A 73 4.87 13.10 -22.19
CA ILE A 73 5.96 14.03 -21.85
C ILE A 73 7.21 13.73 -22.67
N ASP A 74 7.59 12.45 -22.74
CA ASP A 74 8.75 11.99 -23.51
C ASP A 74 8.36 10.79 -24.39
N PRO A 75 8.31 10.95 -25.71
CA PRO A 75 7.97 9.86 -26.62
C PRO A 75 9.03 8.75 -26.64
N ASN A 76 10.24 9.00 -26.14
CA ASN A 76 11.32 8.01 -26.07
C ASN A 76 11.34 7.23 -24.73
N LEU A 77 10.50 7.62 -23.76
CA LEU A 77 10.38 6.96 -22.48
C LEU A 77 8.91 6.72 -22.15
N GLN A 78 8.53 5.47 -22.15
CA GLN A 78 7.15 5.04 -21.93
C GLN A 78 7.04 4.23 -20.63
N VAL A 79 5.87 4.21 -20.01
CA VAL A 79 5.57 3.40 -18.83
C VAL A 79 4.32 2.57 -19.06
N GLU A 80 4.37 1.29 -18.72
CA GLU A 80 3.26 0.37 -18.73
C GLU A 80 2.97 -0.13 -17.30
N TYR A 81 1.69 -0.16 -16.93
CA TYR A 81 1.29 -0.59 -15.60
C TYR A 81 0.84 -2.05 -15.58
N THR A 82 1.34 -2.82 -14.62
CA THR A 82 0.87 -4.17 -14.32
C THR A 82 0.38 -4.25 -12.88
N ARG A 83 -0.86 -4.69 -12.71
CA ARG A 83 -1.44 -4.86 -11.38
C ARG A 83 -1.07 -6.21 -10.76
N TYR A 84 -0.63 -6.19 -9.51
CA TYR A 84 -0.69 -7.36 -8.62
C TYR A 84 -1.69 -7.11 -7.48
N VAL A 85 -2.21 -8.17 -6.85
CA VAL A 85 -3.06 -8.04 -5.67
C VAL A 85 -2.16 -7.95 -4.43
N ASN A 86 -2.41 -7.00 -3.53
CA ASN A 86 -1.65 -6.90 -2.28
C ASN A 86 -2.17 -7.91 -1.25
N ASP A 87 -1.93 -9.18 -1.53
CA ASP A 87 -2.14 -10.33 -0.65
C ASP A 87 -0.92 -11.25 -0.70
N ASP A 88 -0.92 -12.34 0.04
CA ASP A 88 0.21 -13.28 0.10
C ASP A 88 0.57 -13.85 -1.27
N ALA A 89 -0.42 -14.18 -2.10
CA ALA A 89 -0.19 -14.76 -3.42
C ALA A 89 0.39 -13.73 -4.39
N GLY A 90 -0.15 -12.51 -4.38
CA GLY A 90 0.34 -11.41 -5.23
C GLY A 90 1.73 -10.94 -4.85
N ASN A 91 2.01 -10.81 -3.55
CA ASN A 91 3.35 -10.48 -3.07
C ASN A 91 4.36 -11.60 -3.37
N THR A 92 3.96 -12.88 -3.25
CA THR A 92 4.81 -14.00 -3.66
C THR A 92 5.13 -13.93 -5.16
N LYS A 93 4.15 -13.62 -6.01
CA LYS A 93 4.37 -13.44 -7.45
C LYS A 93 5.34 -12.31 -7.73
N LEU A 94 5.17 -11.16 -7.07
CA LEU A 94 6.09 -10.03 -7.20
C LEU A 94 7.52 -10.43 -6.80
N ASP A 95 7.70 -11.05 -5.62
CA ASP A 95 9.01 -11.47 -5.12
C ASP A 95 9.68 -12.49 -6.07
N MET A 96 8.93 -13.45 -6.61
CA MET A 96 9.44 -14.40 -7.59
C MET A 96 9.89 -13.76 -8.90
N THR A 97 9.17 -12.76 -9.36
CA THR A 97 9.54 -12.02 -10.59
C THR A 97 10.78 -11.17 -10.35
N LEU A 98 10.85 -10.41 -9.24
CA LEU A 98 12.05 -9.65 -8.85
C LEU A 98 13.29 -10.53 -8.69
N MET A 99 13.10 -11.77 -8.21
CA MET A 99 14.18 -12.75 -8.08
C MET A 99 14.66 -13.30 -9.43
N SER A 100 13.77 -13.47 -10.39
CA SER A 100 14.05 -14.20 -11.62
C SER A 100 14.67 -13.35 -12.73
N ASP A 101 14.16 -12.16 -12.96
CA ASP A 101 14.45 -11.40 -14.17
C ASP A 101 14.37 -9.87 -13.99
N ASP A 102 14.54 -9.15 -15.09
CA ASP A 102 14.52 -7.70 -15.24
C ASP A 102 13.18 -7.16 -15.81
N SER A 103 12.12 -7.99 -15.83
CA SER A 103 10.82 -7.60 -16.40
C SER A 103 10.03 -6.59 -15.55
N ILE A 104 10.58 -6.14 -14.44
CA ILE A 104 10.03 -5.08 -13.60
C ILE A 104 11.09 -4.02 -13.43
N ASP A 105 10.75 -2.76 -13.73
CA ASP A 105 11.64 -1.62 -13.46
C ASP A 105 11.26 -0.95 -12.15
N VAL A 106 9.98 -0.57 -12.01
CA VAL A 106 9.45 0.12 -10.82
C VAL A 106 8.38 -0.74 -10.18
N PHE A 107 8.39 -0.82 -8.86
CA PHE A 107 7.35 -1.53 -8.14
C PHE A 107 6.95 -0.84 -6.84
N LEU A 108 5.75 -1.15 -6.38
CA LEU A 108 5.16 -0.59 -5.18
C LEU A 108 5.35 -1.54 -3.99
N ASN A 109 5.82 -1.01 -2.87
CA ASN A 109 5.82 -1.69 -1.58
C ASN A 109 4.72 -1.10 -0.70
N MET A 110 3.90 -1.95 -0.09
CA MET A 110 2.80 -1.56 0.80
C MET A 110 2.92 -2.20 2.19
N ASN A 111 4.07 -2.81 2.49
CA ASN A 111 4.31 -3.53 3.73
C ASN A 111 5.80 -3.45 4.08
N ASP A 112 6.10 -2.86 5.22
CA ASP A 112 7.48 -2.63 5.66
C ASP A 112 8.25 -3.94 5.93
N VAL A 113 7.57 -5.01 6.38
CA VAL A 113 8.20 -6.33 6.59
C VAL A 113 8.66 -6.92 5.25
N LEU A 114 7.81 -6.83 4.22
CA LEU A 114 8.17 -7.31 2.87
C LEU A 114 9.23 -6.42 2.24
N LEU A 115 9.18 -5.11 2.47
CA LEU A 115 10.22 -4.17 2.04
C LEU A 115 11.58 -4.56 2.60
N MET A 116 11.68 -4.76 3.91
CA MET A 116 12.93 -5.20 4.55
C MET A 116 13.45 -6.51 3.98
N LYS A 117 12.57 -7.50 3.80
CA LYS A 117 12.91 -8.79 3.19
C LYS A 117 13.44 -8.62 1.74
N ARG A 118 12.86 -7.72 0.96
CA ARG A 118 13.30 -7.43 -0.42
C ARG A 118 14.67 -6.76 -0.44
N ILE A 119 14.94 -5.86 0.51
CA ILE A 119 16.27 -5.24 0.68
C ILE A 119 17.31 -6.32 1.05
N GLU A 120 17.03 -7.15 2.06
CA GLU A 120 17.93 -8.22 2.51
C GLU A 120 18.24 -9.23 1.41
N ASN A 121 17.29 -9.51 0.51
CA ASN A 121 17.49 -10.39 -0.63
C ASN A 121 18.14 -9.70 -1.85
N GLY A 122 18.44 -8.40 -1.76
CA GLY A 122 19.08 -7.64 -2.83
C GLY A 122 18.19 -7.41 -4.07
N TYR A 123 16.87 -7.36 -3.87
CA TYR A 123 15.93 -7.14 -5.00
C TYR A 123 15.72 -5.66 -5.33
N MET A 124 16.28 -4.75 -4.52
CA MET A 124 16.02 -3.33 -4.62
C MET A 124 17.29 -2.56 -4.95
N TYR A 125 17.17 -1.58 -5.84
CA TYR A 125 18.26 -0.68 -6.21
C TYR A 125 18.41 0.44 -5.15
N PRO A 126 19.65 0.84 -4.76
CA PRO A 126 19.87 2.02 -3.91
C PRO A 126 19.51 3.30 -4.68
N LEU A 127 18.42 3.97 -4.34
CA LEU A 127 17.88 5.10 -5.08
C LEU A 127 18.74 6.36 -4.99
N ASP A 128 19.45 6.54 -3.87
CA ASP A 128 20.35 7.67 -3.63
C ASP A 128 21.44 7.78 -4.69
N GLU A 129 21.87 6.68 -5.29
CA GLU A 129 22.82 6.69 -6.42
C GLU A 129 22.24 7.30 -7.70
N LEU A 130 20.92 7.45 -7.79
CA LEU A 130 20.21 7.92 -8.99
C LEU A 130 19.69 9.36 -8.85
N PHE A 131 19.71 9.93 -7.64
CA PHE A 131 19.09 11.22 -7.35
C PHE A 131 19.67 12.36 -8.20
N GLU A 132 20.98 12.49 -8.25
CA GLU A 132 21.65 13.53 -9.04
C GLU A 132 21.27 13.47 -10.53
N GLY A 133 21.33 12.28 -11.14
CA GLY A 133 21.00 12.08 -12.55
C GLY A 133 19.53 12.33 -12.88
N ALA A 134 18.63 12.17 -11.91
CA ALA A 134 17.20 12.49 -12.04
C ALA A 134 16.86 13.93 -11.66
N GLY A 135 17.80 14.68 -11.08
CA GLY A 135 17.55 16.01 -10.53
C GLY A 135 16.55 15.97 -9.36
N PHE A 136 16.68 14.96 -8.50
CA PHE A 136 15.83 14.75 -7.31
C PHE A 136 16.58 15.13 -6.04
N SER A 137 15.90 15.77 -5.09
CA SER A 137 16.47 16.18 -3.81
C SER A 137 15.54 15.75 -2.68
N LEU A 138 16.06 14.96 -1.73
CA LEU A 138 15.28 14.58 -0.54
C LEU A 138 14.92 15.79 0.34
N GLU A 139 15.79 16.79 0.40
CA GLU A 139 15.60 17.97 1.23
C GLU A 139 14.53 18.90 0.68
N ASP A 140 14.35 18.93 -0.64
CA ASP A 140 13.36 19.76 -1.31
C ASP A 140 11.96 19.10 -1.32
N ASP A 141 11.93 17.76 -1.42
CA ASP A 141 10.70 16.99 -1.67
C ASP A 141 10.08 16.38 -0.41
N TYR A 142 10.86 16.22 0.69
CA TYR A 142 10.42 15.59 1.92
C TYR A 142 10.78 16.40 3.17
N ASP A 143 10.03 16.15 4.26
CA ASP A 143 10.38 16.61 5.59
C ASP A 143 11.50 15.73 6.22
N GLU A 144 11.99 16.12 7.40
CA GLU A 144 13.07 15.41 8.11
C GLU A 144 12.76 13.94 8.42
N ASN A 145 11.49 13.53 8.39
CA ASN A 145 11.09 12.15 8.69
C ASN A 145 11.51 11.16 7.60
N ILE A 146 11.90 11.64 6.40
CA ILE A 146 12.41 10.77 5.34
C ILE A 146 13.66 10.02 5.78
N LYS A 147 14.42 10.56 6.74
CA LYS A 147 15.61 9.90 7.32
C LYS A 147 15.29 8.55 7.98
N GLN A 148 14.05 8.33 8.40
CA GLN A 148 13.60 7.05 8.93
C GLN A 148 13.51 5.94 7.87
N LYS A 149 13.54 6.30 6.58
CA LYS A 149 13.58 5.35 5.46
C LYS A 149 15.00 4.99 5.03
N GLU A 150 16.02 5.60 5.64
CA GLU A 150 17.42 5.24 5.39
C GLU A 150 17.74 3.89 6.06
N ILE A 151 18.23 2.95 5.27
CA ILE A 151 18.60 1.60 5.71
C ILE A 151 20.04 1.34 5.29
N ASN A 152 20.91 1.13 6.27
CA ASN A 152 22.34 0.90 6.06
C ASN A 152 23.06 2.00 5.22
N GLY A 153 22.61 3.24 5.36
CA GLY A 153 23.18 4.39 4.64
C GLY A 153 22.61 4.62 3.24
N HIS A 154 21.57 3.90 2.85
CA HIS A 154 20.93 4.01 1.54
C HIS A 154 19.42 4.16 1.62
N TYR A 155 18.82 4.74 0.58
CA TYR A 155 17.38 4.80 0.36
C TYR A 155 16.98 3.79 -0.71
N TYR A 156 16.18 2.80 -0.36
CA TYR A 156 15.69 1.76 -1.28
C TYR A 156 14.26 1.99 -1.76
N SER A 157 13.58 2.94 -1.14
CA SER A 157 12.20 3.30 -1.48
C SER A 157 11.92 4.76 -1.19
N LEU A 158 10.99 5.33 -1.94
CA LEU A 158 10.47 6.68 -1.73
C LEU A 158 8.97 6.62 -1.47
N PRO A 159 8.48 7.18 -0.35
CA PRO A 159 7.06 7.19 -0.02
C PRO A 159 6.29 8.12 -0.96
N ALA A 160 5.32 7.57 -1.69
CA ALA A 160 4.46 8.33 -2.59
C ALA A 160 3.33 9.06 -1.85
N LYS A 161 2.95 8.58 -0.68
CA LYS A 161 1.95 9.21 0.19
C LYS A 161 2.21 8.81 1.63
N ARG A 162 1.71 9.63 2.56
CA ARG A 162 1.63 9.27 3.97
C ARG A 162 0.16 9.09 4.36
N ILE A 163 -0.17 7.96 4.93
CA ILE A 163 -1.49 7.65 5.47
C ILE A 163 -1.34 7.59 6.98
N THR A 164 -2.07 8.46 7.68
CA THR A 164 -2.00 8.57 9.15
C THR A 164 -3.20 7.87 9.77
N SER A 165 -2.95 6.94 10.66
CA SER A 165 -4.01 6.20 11.36
C SER A 165 -4.84 7.13 12.24
N THR A 166 -6.15 6.95 12.20
CA THR A 166 -7.11 7.80 12.90
C THR A 166 -8.35 7.01 13.29
N ILE A 167 -9.11 7.56 14.22
CA ILE A 167 -10.45 7.08 14.56
C ILE A 167 -11.46 7.86 13.72
N LEU A 168 -12.35 7.14 13.03
CA LEU A 168 -13.52 7.73 12.41
C LEU A 168 -14.73 7.45 13.29
N TYR A 169 -15.65 8.43 13.40
CA TYR A 169 -16.84 8.29 14.21
C TYR A 169 -18.08 8.85 13.55
N ASN A 170 -19.24 8.25 13.86
CA ASN A 170 -20.55 8.70 13.42
C ASN A 170 -21.03 9.84 14.33
N GLN A 171 -21.03 11.09 13.84
CA GLN A 171 -21.40 12.26 14.61
C GLN A 171 -22.86 12.19 15.12
N GLN A 172 -23.80 11.63 14.32
CA GLN A 172 -25.18 11.52 14.73
C GLN A 172 -25.37 10.64 15.97
N MET A 173 -24.58 9.57 16.12
CA MET A 173 -24.65 8.73 17.32
C MET A 173 -24.20 9.45 18.58
N PHE A 174 -23.23 10.36 18.49
CA PHE A 174 -22.80 11.21 19.58
C PHE A 174 -23.87 12.24 19.93
N ASP A 175 -24.44 12.91 18.92
CA ASP A 175 -25.53 13.88 19.11
C ASP A 175 -26.77 13.25 19.76
N ASP A 176 -27.20 12.09 19.26
CA ASP A 176 -28.35 11.35 19.79
C ASP A 176 -28.13 10.89 21.25
N ALA A 177 -26.90 10.59 21.62
CA ALA A 177 -26.53 10.20 22.98
C ALA A 177 -26.23 11.41 23.90
N GLY A 178 -26.15 12.62 23.35
CA GLY A 178 -25.77 13.83 24.09
C GLY A 178 -24.31 13.78 24.58
N ILE A 179 -23.44 13.12 23.84
CA ILE A 179 -22.02 12.94 24.18
C ILE A 179 -21.21 13.95 23.36
N PRO A 180 -20.30 14.72 23.97
CA PRO A 180 -19.43 15.62 23.24
C PRO A 180 -18.49 14.84 22.29
N TYR A 181 -18.13 15.44 21.18
CA TYR A 181 -17.16 14.85 20.25
C TYR A 181 -15.79 14.71 20.92
N PRO A 182 -14.95 13.73 20.48
CA PRO A 182 -13.61 13.54 21.00
C PRO A 182 -12.77 14.81 20.90
N SER A 183 -12.11 15.20 21.98
CA SER A 183 -11.15 16.30 21.97
C SER A 183 -9.80 15.84 21.39
N ASP A 184 -8.93 16.78 21.01
CA ASP A 184 -7.60 16.45 20.52
C ASP A 184 -6.69 15.79 21.59
N ASP A 185 -7.02 15.99 22.87
CA ASP A 185 -6.25 15.53 24.02
C ASP A 185 -6.94 14.46 24.85
N TRP A 186 -8.01 13.85 24.32
CA TRP A 186 -8.76 12.86 25.06
C TRP A 186 -7.90 11.65 25.47
N THR A 187 -8.26 11.08 26.60
CA THR A 187 -7.56 9.96 27.21
C THR A 187 -8.20 8.62 26.87
N TYR A 188 -7.48 7.55 27.16
CA TYR A 188 -7.98 6.18 27.02
C TYR A 188 -9.25 5.96 27.88
N ASP A 189 -9.29 6.48 29.09
CA ASP A 189 -10.46 6.34 29.96
C ASP A 189 -11.68 7.07 29.37
N GLU A 190 -11.50 8.29 28.84
CA GLU A 190 -12.57 9.01 28.14
C GLU A 190 -13.02 8.30 26.87
N PHE A 191 -12.09 7.72 26.11
CA PHE A 191 -12.41 6.87 24.96
C PHE A 191 -13.28 5.68 25.35
N ILE A 192 -12.91 4.92 26.39
CA ILE A 192 -13.65 3.74 26.85
C ILE A 192 -15.02 4.13 27.37
N ASP A 193 -15.11 5.19 28.17
CA ASP A 193 -16.40 5.69 28.68
C ASP A 193 -17.33 6.14 27.55
N THR A 194 -16.78 6.78 26.53
CA THR A 194 -17.50 7.16 25.33
C THR A 194 -17.98 5.93 24.57
N ALA A 195 -17.09 4.99 24.31
CA ALA A 195 -17.44 3.75 23.60
C ALA A 195 -18.50 2.93 24.37
N ARG A 196 -18.39 2.84 25.70
CA ARG A 196 -19.38 2.16 26.55
C ARG A 196 -20.76 2.80 26.46
N LYS A 197 -20.85 4.14 26.52
CA LYS A 197 -22.10 4.88 26.40
C LYS A 197 -22.77 4.75 25.02
N LEU A 198 -21.97 4.59 23.98
CA LEU A 198 -22.45 4.43 22.60
C LEU A 198 -22.80 2.97 22.26
N THR A 199 -22.37 2.02 23.09
CA THR A 199 -22.72 0.60 22.93
C THR A 199 -24.17 0.36 23.30
N LYS A 200 -24.93 -0.31 22.42
CA LYS A 200 -26.35 -0.60 22.66
C LYS A 200 -26.83 -1.83 21.88
N GLY A 201 -28.01 -2.31 22.27
CA GLY A 201 -28.66 -3.43 21.58
C GLY A 201 -27.98 -4.77 21.82
N GLU A 202 -28.62 -5.83 21.35
CA GLU A 202 -28.16 -7.22 21.42
C GLU A 202 -28.45 -7.96 20.11
N GLY A 203 -27.77 -9.07 19.86
CA GLY A 203 -27.97 -9.89 18.67
C GLY A 203 -27.82 -9.08 17.38
N ASN A 204 -28.83 -9.14 16.50
CA ASN A 204 -28.79 -8.43 15.21
C ASN A 204 -28.89 -6.90 15.33
N ASP A 205 -29.38 -6.40 16.47
CA ASP A 205 -29.52 -4.96 16.74
C ASP A 205 -28.32 -4.41 17.53
N LYS A 206 -27.29 -5.22 17.73
CA LYS A 206 -26.07 -4.80 18.40
C LYS A 206 -25.39 -3.67 17.67
N VAL A 207 -25.07 -2.62 18.41
CA VAL A 207 -24.20 -1.51 18.00
C VAL A 207 -23.01 -1.50 18.95
N TYR A 208 -21.83 -1.59 18.38
CA TYR A 208 -20.57 -1.51 19.13
C TYR A 208 -20.16 -0.05 19.28
N GLY A 209 -19.67 0.32 20.45
CA GLY A 209 -19.10 1.66 20.66
C GLY A 209 -17.78 1.85 19.92
N TRP A 210 -17.04 0.77 19.79
CA TRP A 210 -15.74 0.72 19.12
C TRP A 210 -15.63 -0.50 18.21
N PHE A 211 -14.95 -0.33 17.08
CA PHE A 211 -14.61 -1.41 16.17
C PHE A 211 -13.17 -1.28 15.69
N PHE A 212 -12.41 -2.35 15.87
CA PHE A 212 -11.08 -2.50 15.32
C PHE A 212 -11.08 -3.63 14.27
N PRO A 213 -10.49 -3.45 13.07
CA PRO A 213 -10.42 -4.50 12.06
C PRO A 213 -9.52 -5.65 12.52
N GLY A 214 -9.94 -6.87 12.22
CA GLY A 214 -9.24 -8.08 12.66
C GLY A 214 -8.13 -8.51 11.72
N TYR A 215 -7.05 -7.74 11.60
CA TYR A 215 -5.89 -8.19 10.83
C TYR A 215 -5.01 -9.16 11.61
N ASP A 216 -4.87 -8.91 12.92
CA ASP A 216 -4.06 -9.68 13.83
C ASP A 216 -4.71 -9.66 15.22
N ALA A 217 -4.72 -10.79 15.91
CA ALA A 217 -5.35 -10.91 17.24
C ALA A 217 -4.75 -9.98 18.30
N GLY A 218 -3.48 -9.61 18.17
CA GLY A 218 -2.80 -8.70 19.09
C GLY A 218 -3.04 -7.22 18.81
N GLN A 219 -3.34 -6.83 17.59
CA GLN A 219 -3.42 -5.43 17.18
C GLN A 219 -4.44 -4.58 17.95
N PRO A 220 -5.66 -5.05 18.30
CA PRO A 220 -6.62 -4.24 19.03
C PRO A 220 -6.11 -3.72 20.39
N ALA A 221 -5.23 -4.48 21.05
CA ALA A 221 -4.58 -4.05 22.28
C ALA A 221 -3.37 -3.16 21.99
N LEU A 222 -2.53 -3.56 21.03
CA LEU A 222 -1.21 -3.01 20.81
C LEU A 222 -1.20 -1.65 20.13
N ARG A 223 -2.18 -1.35 19.26
CA ARG A 223 -2.27 -0.05 18.60
C ARG A 223 -2.43 1.14 19.54
N MET A 224 -2.96 0.91 20.72
CA MET A 224 -3.08 1.98 21.73
C MET A 224 -1.72 2.36 22.35
N ILE A 225 -0.77 1.42 22.45
CA ILE A 225 0.54 1.69 23.03
C ILE A 225 1.39 2.57 22.10
N GLU A 226 1.13 2.49 20.79
CA GLU A 226 1.84 3.32 19.80
C GLU A 226 1.63 4.82 20.03
N SER A 227 0.51 5.23 20.62
CA SER A 227 0.27 6.63 20.96
C SER A 227 1.28 7.16 21.97
N LYS A 228 1.80 6.32 22.84
CA LYS A 228 2.78 6.65 23.89
C LYS A 228 4.22 6.45 23.44
N LEU A 229 4.50 5.34 22.78
CA LEU A 229 5.88 4.85 22.55
C LEU A 229 6.33 4.95 21.07
N GLY A 230 5.44 5.25 20.14
CA GLY A 230 5.73 5.18 18.71
C GLY A 230 5.82 3.72 18.22
N LEU A 231 6.49 3.47 17.09
CA LEU A 231 6.59 2.14 16.48
C LEU A 231 7.67 1.24 17.08
N ASP A 232 8.70 1.82 17.68
CA ASP A 232 9.89 1.08 18.14
C ASP A 232 9.66 0.30 19.45
N TRP A 233 8.47 0.40 20.04
CA TRP A 233 8.16 -0.21 21.33
C TRP A 233 8.24 -1.75 21.34
N MET A 234 8.14 -2.40 20.16
CA MET A 234 8.18 -3.87 20.05
C MET A 234 9.59 -4.43 20.22
N TYR A 235 10.63 -3.62 20.03
CA TYR A 235 12.01 -4.06 20.02
C TYR A 235 12.81 -3.37 21.12
N ALA A 236 13.75 -4.10 21.69
CA ALA A 236 14.76 -3.50 22.55
C ALA A 236 15.69 -2.58 21.74
N PRO A 237 16.44 -1.66 22.41
CA PRO A 237 17.32 -0.73 21.71
C PRO A 237 18.41 -1.38 20.85
N ASP A 238 18.67 -2.68 21.05
CA ASP A 238 19.60 -3.46 20.23
C ASP A 238 19.00 -3.90 18.87
N GLY A 239 17.70 -3.68 18.66
CA GLY A 239 16.97 -4.08 17.47
C GLY A 239 16.86 -5.60 17.23
N LYS A 240 17.27 -6.44 18.20
CA LYS A 240 17.40 -7.91 18.03
C LYS A 240 16.48 -8.70 18.95
N SER A 241 16.08 -8.13 20.06
CA SER A 241 15.21 -8.76 21.02
C SER A 241 13.87 -8.05 21.14
N ALA A 242 12.82 -8.81 21.46
CA ALA A 242 11.49 -8.24 21.69
C ALA A 242 11.44 -7.50 23.03
N ALA A 243 10.74 -6.36 23.07
CA ALA A 243 10.50 -5.55 24.27
C ALA A 243 9.03 -5.48 24.65
N ILE A 244 8.23 -6.51 24.30
CA ILE A 244 6.79 -6.53 24.50
C ILE A 244 6.35 -6.98 25.91
N ASP A 245 7.25 -7.50 26.73
CA ASP A 245 6.94 -7.90 28.10
C ASP A 245 7.01 -6.70 29.06
N THR A 246 6.10 -5.75 28.88
CA THR A 246 5.96 -4.54 29.70
C THR A 246 4.62 -4.49 30.39
N GLU A 247 4.52 -3.73 31.49
CA GLU A 247 3.25 -3.54 32.21
C GLU A 247 2.22 -2.82 31.31
N ASP A 248 2.64 -1.85 30.47
CA ASP A 248 1.75 -1.17 29.53
C ASP A 248 1.10 -2.15 28.53
N VAL A 249 1.86 -3.12 28.01
CA VAL A 249 1.33 -4.14 27.10
C VAL A 249 0.35 -5.08 27.80
N LYS A 250 0.68 -5.50 29.03
CA LYS A 250 -0.22 -6.35 29.85
C LYS A 250 -1.52 -5.63 30.17
N ASP A 251 -1.44 -4.41 30.68
CA ASP A 251 -2.60 -3.56 31.01
C ASP A 251 -3.51 -3.34 29.79
N LEU A 252 -2.93 -2.99 28.65
CA LEU A 252 -3.72 -2.78 27.42
C LEU A 252 -4.34 -4.06 26.87
N THR A 253 -3.66 -5.20 27.06
CA THR A 253 -4.22 -6.51 26.68
C THR A 253 -5.40 -6.87 27.59
N GLU A 254 -5.29 -6.67 28.89
CA GLU A 254 -6.40 -6.87 29.85
C GLU A 254 -7.56 -5.93 29.54
N LYS A 255 -7.29 -4.67 29.27
CA LYS A 255 -8.30 -3.68 28.86
C LYS A 255 -8.98 -4.05 27.53
N TYR A 256 -8.26 -4.64 26.59
CA TYR A 256 -8.88 -5.18 25.36
C TYR A 256 -9.85 -6.32 25.67
N LEU A 257 -9.42 -7.30 26.46
CA LEU A 257 -10.28 -8.43 26.86
C LEU A 257 -11.52 -7.93 27.60
N GLN A 258 -11.40 -6.95 28.48
CA GLN A 258 -12.51 -6.32 29.18
C GLN A 258 -13.50 -5.65 28.20
N ARG A 259 -13.01 -4.90 27.19
CA ARG A 259 -13.89 -4.28 26.17
C ARG A 259 -14.70 -5.32 25.41
N VAL A 260 -14.09 -6.46 25.09
CA VAL A 260 -14.79 -7.59 24.43
C VAL A 260 -15.82 -8.21 25.37
N GLU A 261 -15.48 -8.46 26.64
CA GLU A 261 -16.39 -9.03 27.65
C GLU A 261 -17.58 -8.11 27.91
N GLU A 262 -17.36 -6.80 27.99
CA GLU A 262 -18.43 -5.81 28.15
C GLU A 262 -19.23 -5.61 26.83
N GLY A 263 -18.81 -6.22 25.73
CA GLY A 263 -19.44 -6.09 24.42
C GLY A 263 -19.31 -4.69 23.80
N ILE A 264 -18.30 -3.92 24.20
CA ILE A 264 -17.98 -2.59 23.65
C ILE A 264 -17.42 -2.73 22.22
N GLU A 265 -16.64 -3.79 21.99
CA GLU A 265 -16.13 -4.17 20.67
C GLU A 265 -16.37 -5.67 20.41
N PRO A 266 -16.44 -6.10 19.14
CA PRO A 266 -16.55 -7.52 18.83
C PRO A 266 -15.24 -8.25 19.12
N SER A 267 -15.33 -9.57 19.42
CA SER A 267 -14.14 -10.40 19.56
C SER A 267 -13.39 -10.54 18.22
N TYR A 268 -12.08 -10.79 18.26
CA TYR A 268 -11.29 -11.11 17.08
C TYR A 268 -11.90 -12.29 16.27
N VAL A 269 -12.42 -13.29 16.96
CA VAL A 269 -13.09 -14.44 16.32
C VAL A 269 -14.34 -13.98 15.57
N ASP A 270 -15.16 -13.11 16.14
CA ASP A 270 -16.35 -12.59 15.48
C ASP A 270 -15.99 -11.76 14.26
N VAL A 271 -15.02 -10.86 14.40
CA VAL A 271 -14.54 -10.01 13.28
C VAL A 271 -14.09 -10.86 12.10
N THR A 272 -13.28 -11.88 12.35
CA THR A 272 -12.70 -12.72 11.28
C THR A 272 -13.73 -13.69 10.69
N THR A 273 -14.57 -14.33 11.50
CA THR A 273 -15.56 -15.31 11.01
C THR A 273 -16.72 -14.64 10.27
N GLN A 274 -17.16 -13.47 10.74
CA GLN A 274 -18.22 -12.70 10.09
C GLN A 274 -17.70 -11.74 9.02
N LYS A 275 -16.39 -11.67 8.82
CA LYS A 275 -15.72 -10.77 7.86
C LYS A 275 -16.18 -9.33 8.03
N MET A 276 -16.18 -8.87 9.28
CA MET A 276 -16.58 -7.50 9.60
C MET A 276 -15.54 -6.52 9.08
N GLU A 277 -15.99 -5.49 8.37
CA GLU A 277 -15.13 -4.46 7.79
C GLU A 277 -15.46 -3.08 8.35
N PRO A 278 -14.46 -2.22 8.63
CA PRO A 278 -14.68 -0.92 9.29
C PRO A 278 -15.67 -0.02 8.55
N ALA A 279 -15.59 0.02 7.21
CA ALA A 279 -16.50 0.82 6.40
C ALA A 279 -17.96 0.38 6.58
N ASN A 280 -18.23 -0.93 6.52
CA ASN A 280 -19.56 -1.47 6.73
C ASN A 280 -20.04 -1.20 8.16
N MET A 281 -19.18 -1.43 9.16
CA MET A 281 -19.55 -1.24 10.57
C MET A 281 -19.92 0.20 10.87
N LEU A 282 -19.12 1.18 10.41
CA LEU A 282 -19.39 2.60 10.61
C LEU A 282 -20.61 3.06 9.79
N LEU A 283 -20.62 2.81 8.48
CA LEU A 283 -21.55 3.44 7.54
C LEU A 283 -22.93 2.81 7.55
N THR A 284 -23.07 1.60 8.11
CA THR A 284 -24.39 1.01 8.41
C THR A 284 -24.86 1.26 9.84
N GLY A 285 -24.11 2.03 10.64
CA GLY A 285 -24.45 2.33 12.02
C GLY A 285 -24.31 1.14 13.00
N LYS A 286 -23.50 0.13 12.66
CA LYS A 286 -23.21 -1.02 13.54
C LYS A 286 -22.04 -0.77 14.51
N ALA A 287 -21.23 0.27 14.25
CA ALA A 287 -20.25 0.77 15.19
C ALA A 287 -20.30 2.30 15.23
N ALA A 288 -20.11 2.88 16.42
CA ALA A 288 -20.09 4.32 16.62
C ALA A 288 -18.73 4.93 16.23
N MET A 289 -17.66 4.22 16.54
CA MET A 289 -16.27 4.59 16.24
C MET A 289 -15.55 3.40 15.61
N VAL A 290 -14.68 3.67 14.62
CA VAL A 290 -13.87 2.64 13.98
C VAL A 290 -12.43 3.11 13.80
N PHE A 291 -11.48 2.18 13.86
CA PHE A 291 -10.12 2.41 13.41
C PHE A 291 -10.04 2.19 11.90
N GLY A 292 -9.40 3.11 11.17
CA GLY A 292 -9.14 2.91 9.76
C GLY A 292 -9.28 4.17 8.91
N ASP A 293 -8.18 4.85 8.66
CA ASP A 293 -8.07 6.02 7.77
C ASP A 293 -8.54 5.73 6.33
N TRP A 294 -8.33 4.50 5.83
CA TRP A 294 -8.77 4.10 4.48
C TRP A 294 -10.29 4.11 4.29
N VAL A 295 -11.07 4.12 5.37
CA VAL A 295 -12.54 4.21 5.33
C VAL A 295 -13.02 5.54 4.72
N VAL A 296 -12.17 6.57 4.73
CA VAL A 296 -12.48 7.89 4.13
C VAL A 296 -12.96 7.78 2.69
N ARG A 297 -12.37 6.89 1.90
CA ARG A 297 -12.82 6.66 0.52
C ARG A 297 -14.24 6.11 0.43
N ASN A 298 -14.62 5.25 1.38
CA ASN A 298 -15.96 4.67 1.46
C ASN A 298 -17.00 5.72 1.92
N VAL A 299 -16.60 6.64 2.83
CA VAL A 299 -17.44 7.79 3.22
C VAL A 299 -17.80 8.67 2.03
N LYS A 300 -16.91 8.82 1.05
CA LYS A 300 -17.18 9.58 -0.17
C LYS A 300 -18.01 8.83 -1.21
N ASP A 301 -18.07 7.52 -1.12
CA ASP A 301 -18.80 6.64 -2.04
C ASP A 301 -20.21 6.33 -1.53
N THR A 302 -21.07 7.34 -1.53
CA THR A 302 -22.46 7.23 -1.03
C THR A 302 -23.36 6.33 -1.88
N ASP A 303 -22.95 5.95 -3.07
CA ASP A 303 -23.71 5.04 -3.94
C ASP A 303 -23.56 3.58 -3.45
N ASN A 304 -22.36 3.18 -3.04
CA ASN A 304 -22.11 1.85 -2.50
C ASN A 304 -22.24 1.79 -0.96
N TYR A 305 -22.04 2.93 -0.28
CA TYR A 305 -22.14 3.07 1.17
C TYR A 305 -23.12 4.20 1.54
N PRO A 306 -24.43 4.00 1.28
CA PRO A 306 -25.44 5.05 1.54
C PRO A 306 -25.51 5.38 3.03
N HIS A 307 -25.34 6.64 3.37
CA HIS A 307 -25.49 7.21 4.71
C HIS A 307 -25.81 8.69 4.60
N ASP A 308 -26.46 9.25 5.61
CA ASP A 308 -26.90 10.66 5.68
C ASP A 308 -26.30 11.43 6.86
N PHE A 309 -25.55 10.74 7.72
CA PHE A 309 -24.86 11.35 8.85
C PHE A 309 -23.44 11.83 8.46
N LYS A 310 -22.90 12.75 9.26
CA LYS A 310 -21.52 13.19 9.14
C LYS A 310 -20.58 12.26 9.85
N VAL A 311 -19.43 12.01 9.22
CA VAL A 311 -18.32 11.28 9.81
C VAL A 311 -17.29 12.27 10.34
N GLY A 312 -16.95 12.15 11.61
CA GLY A 312 -15.90 12.92 12.27
C GLY A 312 -14.59 12.13 12.35
N PHE A 313 -13.50 12.84 12.66
CA PHE A 313 -12.16 12.28 12.83
C PHE A 313 -11.65 12.61 14.23
N ALA A 314 -11.01 11.64 14.87
CA ALA A 314 -10.38 11.84 16.16
C ALA A 314 -8.98 11.23 16.17
N ARG A 315 -8.08 11.85 16.93
CA ARG A 315 -6.76 11.29 17.21
C ARG A 315 -6.90 10.01 18.03
N MET A 316 -5.88 9.15 17.97
CA MET A 316 -5.76 8.05 18.93
C MET A 316 -5.69 8.65 20.34
N PRO A 317 -6.37 8.05 21.33
CA PRO A 317 -6.36 8.56 22.68
C PRO A 317 -4.97 8.45 23.31
N ARG A 318 -4.63 9.38 24.19
CA ARG A 318 -3.49 9.25 25.09
C ARG A 318 -3.74 8.16 26.11
N LEU A 319 -2.75 7.36 26.46
CA LEU A 319 -2.91 6.36 27.52
C LEU A 319 -3.13 7.00 28.90
N SER A 320 -2.56 8.17 29.14
CA SER A 320 -2.74 8.96 30.34
C SER A 320 -2.70 10.46 30.04
N ALA A 321 -3.28 11.27 30.93
CA ALA A 321 -3.35 12.72 30.74
C ALA A 321 -1.97 13.43 30.78
N ASP A 322 -0.99 12.83 31.45
CA ASP A 322 0.38 13.33 31.59
C ASP A 322 1.33 12.83 30.49
N GLN A 323 0.81 12.12 29.51
CA GLN A 323 1.60 11.65 28.35
C GLN A 323 2.07 12.86 27.52
N GLU A 324 3.40 13.02 27.38
CA GLU A 324 3.99 14.16 26.65
C GLU A 324 3.73 14.10 25.15
N ASN A 325 3.93 12.92 24.54
CA ASN A 325 3.75 12.71 23.12
C ASN A 325 2.46 11.95 22.82
N ASN A 326 1.82 12.28 21.71
CA ASN A 326 0.69 11.53 21.19
C ASN A 326 1.00 11.12 19.75
N TYR A 327 1.73 10.02 19.63
CA TYR A 327 2.08 9.45 18.33
C TYR A 327 0.87 8.77 17.67
N THR A 328 0.92 8.69 16.38
CA THR A 328 0.02 7.81 15.61
C THR A 328 0.83 7.10 14.54
N THR A 329 0.41 5.89 14.22
CA THR A 329 1.01 5.13 13.13
C THR A 329 0.76 5.83 11.81
N SER A 330 1.77 5.91 11.00
CA SER A 330 1.61 6.26 9.59
C SER A 330 2.26 5.18 8.72
N TYR A 331 1.68 4.93 7.57
CA TYR A 331 2.24 4.05 6.56
C TYR A 331 2.19 4.71 5.19
N SER A 332 3.00 4.22 4.29
CA SER A 332 3.15 4.77 2.96
C SER A 332 3.02 3.69 1.89
N ASP A 333 2.67 4.11 0.68
CA ASP A 333 2.90 3.31 -0.52
C ASP A 333 4.27 3.73 -1.04
N ASP A 334 5.25 2.86 -0.98
CA ASP A 334 6.62 3.17 -1.31
C ASP A 334 6.98 2.68 -2.71
N LEU A 335 7.54 3.55 -3.53
CA LEU A 335 8.06 3.21 -4.85
C LEU A 335 9.51 2.80 -4.76
N SER A 336 9.85 1.72 -5.46
CA SER A 336 11.19 1.13 -5.50
C SER A 336 11.57 0.74 -6.92
N ILE A 337 12.87 0.62 -7.18
CA ILE A 337 13.43 0.15 -8.45
C ILE A 337 14.00 -1.26 -8.23
N ASN A 338 13.73 -2.15 -9.19
CA ASN A 338 14.31 -3.49 -9.21
C ASN A 338 15.83 -3.40 -9.41
N SER A 339 16.60 -4.09 -8.57
CA SER A 339 18.06 -4.13 -8.69
C SER A 339 18.56 -4.68 -10.04
N LYS A 340 17.70 -5.38 -10.79
CA LYS A 340 17.99 -5.95 -12.11
C LYS A 340 17.49 -5.10 -13.27
N SER A 341 16.79 -3.99 -13.00
CA SER A 341 16.34 -3.09 -14.06
C SER A 341 17.51 -2.67 -14.95
N GLN A 342 17.29 -2.71 -16.26
CA GLN A 342 18.26 -2.23 -17.24
C GLN A 342 18.16 -0.71 -17.45
N HIS A 343 17.14 -0.07 -16.83
CA HIS A 343 16.81 1.35 -17.00
C HIS A 343 16.64 2.07 -15.64
N PRO A 344 17.56 1.90 -14.67
CA PRO A 344 17.35 2.43 -13.32
C PRO A 344 17.27 3.98 -13.31
N GLN A 345 18.01 4.66 -14.17
CA GLN A 345 17.99 6.12 -14.23
C GLN A 345 16.68 6.66 -14.83
N GLU A 346 16.15 5.99 -15.87
CA GLU A 346 14.84 6.29 -16.45
C GLU A 346 13.71 5.97 -15.45
N ALA A 347 13.82 4.88 -14.73
CA ALA A 347 12.90 4.51 -13.66
C ALA A 347 12.86 5.57 -12.56
N MET A 348 14.02 6.13 -12.17
CA MET A 348 14.07 7.21 -11.17
C MET A 348 13.44 8.51 -11.69
N LYS A 349 13.59 8.83 -13.00
CA LYS A 349 12.89 9.98 -13.60
C LYS A 349 11.37 9.81 -13.55
N PHE A 350 10.88 8.59 -13.82
CA PHE A 350 9.45 8.30 -13.68
C PHE A 350 8.99 8.43 -12.21
N ILE A 351 9.74 7.88 -11.25
CA ILE A 351 9.42 8.00 -9.81
C ILE A 351 9.34 9.49 -9.42
N LYS A 352 10.35 10.29 -9.77
CA LYS A 352 10.34 11.73 -9.50
C LYS A 352 9.08 12.40 -10.03
N TRP A 353 8.80 12.25 -11.31
CA TRP A 353 7.61 12.85 -11.92
C TRP A 353 6.31 12.33 -11.25
N TYR A 354 6.25 11.03 -10.92
CA TYR A 354 5.09 10.48 -10.25
C TYR A 354 4.85 11.12 -8.87
N LEU A 355 5.91 11.37 -8.11
CA LEU A 355 5.83 12.00 -6.80
C LEU A 355 5.40 13.48 -6.90
N GLU A 356 5.90 14.22 -7.88
CA GLU A 356 5.64 15.64 -8.07
C GLU A 356 4.27 15.91 -8.71
N GLU A 357 3.88 15.14 -9.73
CA GLU A 357 2.71 15.40 -10.57
C GLU A 357 1.75 14.19 -10.68
N GLY A 358 2.29 13.00 -10.93
CA GLY A 358 1.53 11.81 -11.29
C GLY A 358 0.55 11.36 -10.22
N ILE A 359 0.93 11.49 -8.94
CA ILE A 359 0.09 11.11 -7.81
C ILE A 359 -1.19 11.97 -7.74
N MET A 360 -1.11 13.24 -8.11
CA MET A 360 -2.26 14.15 -8.11
C MET A 360 -3.26 13.77 -9.21
N LEU A 361 -2.79 13.31 -10.36
CA LEU A 361 -3.65 12.84 -11.45
C LEU A 361 -4.49 11.65 -11.01
N ARG A 362 -3.91 10.72 -10.27
CA ARG A 362 -4.60 9.57 -9.69
C ARG A 362 -5.71 9.99 -8.72
N HIS A 363 -5.43 10.95 -7.84
CA HIS A 363 -6.41 11.46 -6.86
C HIS A 363 -7.48 12.36 -7.49
N MET A 364 -7.16 13.09 -8.54
CA MET A 364 -8.14 13.94 -9.25
C MET A 364 -9.23 13.12 -9.93
N GLN A 365 -8.94 11.92 -10.41
CA GLN A 365 -9.96 11.06 -11.04
C GLN A 365 -10.98 10.53 -10.03
N GLU A 366 -10.56 10.16 -8.83
CA GLU A 366 -11.49 9.78 -7.77
C GLU A 366 -12.47 10.93 -7.47
N SER A 367 -11.98 12.17 -7.42
CA SER A 367 -12.80 13.36 -7.16
C SER A 367 -13.62 13.81 -8.36
N GLN A 368 -13.19 13.59 -9.60
CA GLN A 368 -13.89 13.97 -10.82
C GLN A 368 -15.00 12.97 -11.17
N ARG A 369 -14.77 11.69 -10.90
CA ARG A 369 -15.79 10.64 -11.04
C ARG A 369 -16.92 10.84 -10.04
N ALA A 370 -16.62 11.22 -8.80
CA ALA A 370 -17.60 11.63 -7.79
C ALA A 370 -18.38 12.87 -8.25
N ARG A 371 -17.74 13.87 -8.87
CA ARG A 371 -18.40 15.06 -9.42
C ARG A 371 -19.24 14.74 -10.65
N ASN A 372 -18.78 13.88 -11.56
CA ASN A 372 -19.54 13.48 -12.74
C ASN A 372 -20.78 12.66 -12.37
N MET A 373 -20.68 11.78 -11.36
CA MET A 373 -21.85 11.06 -10.83
C MET A 373 -22.86 12.00 -10.15
N MET A 374 -22.42 13.05 -9.46
CA MET A 374 -23.32 14.08 -8.94
C MET A 374 -24.01 14.86 -10.07
N GLN A 375 -23.32 15.20 -11.15
CA GLN A 375 -23.94 15.90 -12.30
C GLN A 375 -24.97 15.03 -13.02
N ILE A 376 -24.75 13.72 -13.13
CA ILE A 376 -25.72 12.79 -13.73
C ILE A 376 -27.01 12.68 -12.88
N LYS A 377 -26.89 12.71 -11.54
CA LYS A 377 -28.04 12.73 -10.61
C LYS A 377 -28.89 14.02 -10.70
N TRP A 378 -28.37 15.12 -11.26
CA TRP A 378 -29.11 16.34 -11.48
C TRP A 378 -29.78 16.40 -12.86
N LEU A 379 -29.51 15.44 -13.74
CA LEU A 379 -30.06 15.34 -15.10
C LEU A 379 -31.09 14.23 -15.26
N LEU A 380 -31.32 13.41 -14.21
CA LEU A 380 -32.38 12.40 -14.11
C LEU A 380 -33.38 12.77 -13.00
#